data_003d6e6e30c2d329bdcf25e9d2dafef8
#
_entry.id   003d6e6e30c2d329bdcf25e9d2dafef8
#
_cell.length_a   1.000
_cell.length_b   1.000
_cell.length_c   1.000
_cell.angle_alpha   90.00
_cell.angle_beta   90.00
_cell.angle_gamma   90.00
#
_symmetry.space_group_name_H-M   'P 1'
#
loop_
_entity.id
_entity.type
_entity.pdbx_description
1 polymer ?
#
loop_
_entity_poly.entity_id
_entity_poly.type
_entity_poly.pdbx_seq_one_letter_code
_entity_poly.pdbx_strand_id
1 'polypeptide(L)'
;ARNDYTITSPYVSDLKIKRDHDRLKMGEFGATLKFPDHYFDKAELEFVGYYSYKETQGIQTNIRHARTKIWTAGVNPKLEKKHFLFGKLDLKFNGMVTYTHTALIDTSSFLYDFYGGRVPNTYGGEVGYVPNLSDDGMMDYRYNLNLQYHLIPDRMLVNMNNDFRYVSNETRDTVADRFLKKDYSGLKSNISGMISSVALQNKWFQGRLTSVLTGRHYYYRLGGKTVNLAYPGDAVPAETHKSDQYWGYSLALKYDLSSHWLMKFALEHNFRLPRYEEALGDRVTTLTSTELKAEQANNYNLGIMFDRYYNANSRLQFESNGYIMQVKNMMYLTSVVGYSKYQNLGEALLYGVDGEIKWDIDRNWFVSFNATWQKSLDYSKYIAGTNTESETYKMQLPHIPILFFNWMLDYRKDNPFGGKGQYARAYYEGGYTDKYYY
;
A
#
# COMPACT_ATOMS: atom_id res chain seq x y z
N ALA A 1 -19.12 -22.92 -0.12
CA ALA A 1 -18.50 -22.77 -1.43
C ALA A 1 -17.65 -24.02 -1.71
N ARG A 2 -17.80 -24.64 -2.87
CA ARG A 2 -16.89 -25.71 -3.30
C ARG A 2 -15.57 -25.05 -3.69
N ASN A 3 -14.50 -25.39 -2.98
CA ASN A 3 -13.15 -24.89 -3.26
C ASN A 3 -12.44 -25.87 -4.21
N ASP A 4 -13.06 -26.16 -5.35
CA ASP A 4 -12.45 -26.98 -6.38
C ASP A 4 -11.57 -26.06 -7.25
N TYR A 5 -10.33 -26.43 -7.52
CA TYR A 5 -9.46 -25.68 -8.42
C TYR A 5 -8.69 -26.61 -9.37
N THR A 6 -8.36 -26.11 -10.53
CA THR A 6 -7.59 -26.84 -11.54
C THR A 6 -6.12 -26.44 -11.41
N ILE A 7 -5.26 -27.42 -11.26
CA ILE A 7 -3.81 -27.22 -11.27
C ILE A 7 -3.29 -27.56 -12.67
N THR A 8 -2.61 -26.60 -13.26
CA THR A 8 -1.81 -26.81 -14.47
C THR A 8 -0.37 -26.46 -14.13
N SER A 9 0.50 -27.42 -14.10
CA SER A 9 1.93 -27.25 -13.90
C SER A 9 2.70 -28.08 -14.92
N PRO A 10 4.00 -27.88 -15.12
CA PRO A 10 4.81 -28.73 -16.00
C PRO A 10 4.73 -30.24 -15.68
N TYR A 11 4.33 -30.56 -14.45
CA TYR A 11 4.25 -31.94 -13.94
C TYR A 11 2.82 -32.48 -13.80
N VAL A 12 1.82 -31.62 -13.90
CA VAL A 12 0.41 -31.99 -13.70
C VAL A 12 -0.46 -31.14 -14.62
N SER A 13 -1.14 -31.78 -15.60
CA SER A 13 -2.06 -31.11 -16.51
C SER A 13 -3.49 -31.34 -16.08
N ASP A 14 -4.26 -30.25 -15.93
CA ASP A 14 -5.72 -30.24 -15.73
C ASP A 14 -6.26 -31.07 -14.57
N LEU A 15 -5.46 -31.25 -13.52
CA LEU A 15 -5.91 -31.95 -12.32
C LEU A 15 -6.90 -31.11 -11.52
N LYS A 16 -8.13 -31.56 -11.44
CA LYS A 16 -9.16 -30.98 -10.57
C LYS A 16 -9.07 -31.63 -9.19
N ILE A 17 -8.73 -30.83 -8.20
CA ILE A 17 -8.65 -31.29 -6.82
C ILE A 17 -9.46 -30.40 -5.89
N LYS A 18 -9.87 -31.00 -4.77
CA LYS A 18 -10.48 -30.26 -3.68
C LYS A 18 -9.38 -29.77 -2.73
N ARG A 19 -9.40 -28.50 -2.36
CA ARG A 19 -8.53 -27.97 -1.31
C ARG A 19 -8.88 -28.60 0.02
N ASP A 20 -7.94 -29.27 0.65
CA ASP A 20 -8.09 -29.95 1.93
C ASP A 20 -7.30 -29.26 3.05
N HIS A 21 -6.30 -28.46 2.70
CA HIS A 21 -5.46 -27.68 3.62
C HIS A 21 -5.56 -26.17 3.29
N ASP A 22 -6.73 -25.59 3.54
CA ASP A 22 -7.07 -24.21 3.17
C ASP A 22 -7.92 -23.52 4.25
N ARG A 23 -7.71 -23.90 5.51
CA ARG A 23 -8.48 -23.32 6.60
C ARG A 23 -7.96 -21.94 6.94
N LEU A 24 -8.88 -20.98 6.98
CA LEU A 24 -8.65 -19.65 7.53
C LEU A 24 -9.59 -19.44 8.72
N LYS A 25 -9.02 -19.04 9.85
CA LYS A 25 -9.76 -18.56 11.02
C LYS A 25 -9.20 -17.19 11.36
N MET A 26 -10.07 -16.22 11.54
CA MET A 26 -9.67 -14.88 11.94
C MET A 26 -10.69 -14.31 12.92
N GLY A 27 -10.23 -13.42 13.75
CA GLY A 27 -11.04 -12.66 14.69
C GLY A 27 -10.42 -11.31 14.95
N GLU A 28 -11.28 -10.31 15.10
CA GLU A 28 -10.88 -8.94 15.40
C GLU A 28 -11.64 -8.46 16.64
N PHE A 29 -10.96 -7.68 17.44
CA PHE A 29 -11.53 -7.01 18.60
C PHE A 29 -11.14 -5.55 18.56
N GLY A 30 -12.08 -4.66 18.86
CA GLY A 30 -11.84 -3.24 19.00
C GLY A 30 -12.67 -2.64 20.13
N ALA A 31 -12.06 -1.76 20.91
CA ALA A 31 -12.74 -0.95 21.93
C ALA A 31 -12.18 0.46 21.89
N THR A 32 -13.06 1.46 21.96
CA THR A 32 -12.64 2.87 21.93
C THR A 32 -13.14 3.57 23.19
N LEU A 33 -12.21 4.16 23.92
CA LEU A 33 -12.51 5.12 25.00
C LEU A 33 -12.46 6.52 24.41
N LYS A 34 -13.51 7.29 24.63
CA LYS A 34 -13.61 8.70 24.24
C LYS A 34 -13.67 9.55 25.50
N PHE A 35 -12.91 10.63 25.49
CA PHE A 35 -12.83 11.58 26.59
C PHE A 35 -13.38 12.94 26.10
N PRO A 36 -14.72 13.14 26.16
CA PRO A 36 -15.31 14.37 25.71
C PRO A 36 -15.05 15.51 26.75
N ASP A 37 -15.06 16.74 26.28
CA ASP A 37 -15.09 17.98 27.07
C ASP A 37 -13.94 18.17 28.09
N HIS A 38 -12.75 17.61 27.76
CA HIS A 38 -11.52 17.89 28.49
C HIS A 38 -10.68 18.95 27.77
N TYR A 39 -9.37 18.99 28.06
CA TYR A 39 -8.45 19.96 27.44
C TYR A 39 -8.41 19.82 25.89
N PHE A 40 -8.50 18.61 25.36
CA PHE A 40 -8.55 18.36 23.92
C PHE A 40 -9.99 18.40 23.40
N ASP A 41 -10.19 18.93 22.20
CA ASP A 41 -11.49 18.94 21.51
C ASP A 41 -11.89 17.52 21.10
N LYS A 42 -10.90 16.66 20.89
CA LYS A 42 -11.05 15.22 20.68
C LYS A 42 -9.90 14.49 21.36
N ALA A 43 -10.22 13.55 22.23
CA ALA A 43 -9.28 12.61 22.81
C ALA A 43 -9.89 11.22 22.77
N GLU A 44 -9.25 10.30 22.07
CA GLU A 44 -9.70 8.92 21.92
C GLU A 44 -8.52 7.97 22.14
N LEU A 45 -8.80 6.85 22.79
CA LEU A 45 -7.87 5.75 22.96
C LEU A 45 -8.55 4.49 22.44
N GLU A 46 -8.06 3.96 21.32
CA GLU A 46 -8.60 2.77 20.69
C GLU A 46 -7.68 1.58 20.98
N PHE A 47 -8.26 0.51 21.50
CA PHE A 47 -7.60 -0.78 21.69
C PHE A 47 -7.98 -1.68 20.52
N VAL A 48 -7.00 -2.37 19.95
CA VAL A 48 -7.17 -3.28 18.83
C VAL A 48 -6.57 -4.64 19.14
N GLY A 49 -7.26 -5.69 18.74
CA GLY A 49 -6.78 -7.06 18.80
C GLY A 49 -7.11 -7.80 17.51
N TYR A 50 -6.19 -8.61 17.05
CA TYR A 50 -6.36 -9.42 15.86
C TYR A 50 -5.78 -10.81 16.09
N TYR A 51 -6.48 -11.83 15.58
CA TYR A 51 -6.00 -13.20 15.55
C TYR A 51 -6.23 -13.78 14.16
N SER A 52 -5.25 -14.50 13.63
CA SER A 52 -5.36 -15.25 12.38
C SER A 52 -4.67 -16.61 12.51
N TYR A 53 -5.34 -17.62 12.00
CA TYR A 53 -4.79 -18.94 11.73
C TYR A 53 -5.02 -19.25 10.27
N LYS A 54 -3.97 -19.51 9.51
CA LYS A 54 -4.03 -19.80 8.07
C LYS A 54 -3.19 -21.03 7.74
N GLU A 55 -3.82 -22.00 7.09
CA GLU A 55 -3.13 -23.12 6.46
C GLU A 55 -2.52 -22.67 5.12
N THR A 56 -1.29 -23.11 4.85
CA THR A 56 -0.56 -22.71 3.65
C THR A 56 -0.97 -23.62 2.49
N GLN A 57 -1.26 -23.04 1.33
CA GLN A 57 -1.55 -23.77 0.10
C GLN A 57 -0.36 -23.76 -0.85
N GLY A 58 -0.04 -24.92 -1.44
CA GLY A 58 0.93 -25.04 -2.51
C GLY A 58 0.29 -25.05 -3.89
N ILE A 59 1.00 -24.53 -4.88
CA ILE A 59 0.62 -24.60 -6.29
C ILE A 59 1.41 -25.71 -7.00
N GLN A 60 2.66 -25.91 -6.63
CA GLN A 60 3.54 -26.90 -7.24
C GLN A 60 3.54 -28.24 -6.49
N THR A 61 3.38 -28.20 -5.19
CA THR A 61 3.31 -29.34 -4.28
C THR A 61 2.08 -29.25 -3.40
N ASN A 62 1.57 -30.37 -2.93
CA ASN A 62 0.44 -30.39 -2.02
C ASN A 62 0.92 -30.16 -0.58
N ILE A 63 0.82 -28.94 -0.10
CA ILE A 63 1.19 -28.59 1.30
C ILE A 63 0.10 -29.07 2.25
N ARG A 64 0.46 -29.84 3.27
CA ARG A 64 -0.47 -30.50 4.21
C ARG A 64 -0.30 -30.11 5.67
N HIS A 65 0.86 -29.59 6.04
CA HIS A 65 1.20 -29.35 7.46
C HIS A 65 1.54 -27.90 7.75
N ALA A 66 2.08 -27.18 6.75
CA ALA A 66 2.52 -25.81 6.96
C ALA A 66 1.35 -24.85 7.24
N ARG A 67 1.48 -24.06 8.29
CA ARG A 67 0.48 -23.10 8.74
C ARG A 67 1.10 -21.91 9.46
N THR A 68 0.39 -20.80 9.43
CA THR A 68 0.80 -19.58 10.14
C THR A 68 -0.25 -19.21 11.19
N LYS A 69 0.21 -18.81 12.37
CA LYS A 69 -0.61 -18.21 13.43
C LYS A 69 -0.10 -16.80 13.69
N ILE A 70 -1.02 -15.86 13.77
CA ILE A 70 -0.71 -14.47 14.07
C ILE A 70 -1.66 -13.99 15.16
N TRP A 71 -1.14 -13.27 16.14
CA TRP A 71 -1.96 -12.45 17.02
C TRP A 71 -1.31 -11.07 17.17
N THR A 72 -2.15 -10.06 17.24
CA THR A 72 -1.72 -8.67 17.41
C THR A 72 -2.54 -8.04 18.52
N ALA A 73 -1.89 -7.27 19.36
CA ALA A 73 -2.54 -6.38 20.31
C ALA A 73 -1.94 -4.99 20.17
N GLY A 74 -2.77 -3.96 20.32
CA GLY A 74 -2.29 -2.59 20.14
C GLY A 74 -3.19 -1.52 20.71
N VAL A 75 -2.66 -0.31 20.71
CA VAL A 75 -3.34 0.89 21.19
C VAL A 75 -3.08 2.06 20.25
N ASN A 76 -4.14 2.82 19.93
CA ASN A 76 -4.12 3.94 19.01
C ASN A 76 -4.67 5.19 19.70
N PRO A 77 -3.82 6.07 20.29
CA PRO A 77 -4.22 7.38 20.80
C PRO A 77 -4.48 8.35 19.64
N LYS A 78 -5.57 9.12 19.74
CA LYS A 78 -5.94 10.20 18.82
C LYS A 78 -6.27 11.45 19.62
N LEU A 79 -5.58 12.54 19.32
CA LEU A 79 -5.76 13.84 20.00
C LEU A 79 -5.93 14.93 18.96
N GLU A 80 -6.93 15.79 19.17
CA GLU A 80 -7.12 17.00 18.37
C GLU A 80 -7.36 18.18 19.30
N LYS A 81 -6.73 19.31 19.00
CA LYS A 81 -6.91 20.55 19.71
C LYS A 81 -6.84 21.74 18.76
N LYS A 82 -7.94 22.46 18.60
CA LYS A 82 -7.94 23.76 17.94
C LYS A 82 -7.45 24.83 18.93
N HIS A 83 -6.79 25.83 18.39
CA HIS A 83 -6.26 26.94 19.19
C HIS A 83 -5.36 26.47 20.36
N PHE A 84 -4.54 25.43 20.10
CA PHE A 84 -3.71 24.73 21.09
C PHE A 84 -2.74 25.67 21.81
N LEU A 85 -2.00 26.47 21.05
CA LEU A 85 -1.09 27.49 21.56
C LEU A 85 -1.31 28.81 20.81
N PHE A 86 -1.23 29.93 21.50
CA PHE A 86 -1.32 31.29 20.94
C PHE A 86 -2.60 31.58 20.14
N GLY A 87 -3.65 30.77 20.32
CA GLY A 87 -4.94 30.93 19.64
C GLY A 87 -4.94 30.75 18.11
N LYS A 88 -3.79 30.40 17.50
CA LYS A 88 -3.60 30.28 16.05
C LYS A 88 -3.03 28.94 15.61
N LEU A 89 -2.72 28.06 16.56
CA LEU A 89 -2.12 26.76 16.28
C LEU A 89 -3.17 25.67 16.51
N ASP A 90 -3.43 24.86 15.51
CA ASP A 90 -4.22 23.65 15.63
C ASP A 90 -3.29 22.43 15.65
N LEU A 91 -3.59 21.47 16.52
CA LEU A 91 -2.84 20.24 16.70
C LEU A 91 -3.71 19.04 16.38
N LYS A 92 -3.15 18.08 15.61
CA LYS A 92 -3.69 16.73 15.47
C LYS A 92 -2.57 15.73 15.66
N PHE A 93 -2.80 14.77 16.53
CA PHE A 93 -1.89 13.65 16.79
C PHE A 93 -2.65 12.34 16.65
N ASN A 94 -2.08 11.42 15.88
CA ASN A 94 -2.52 10.03 15.77
C ASN A 94 -1.31 9.13 16.05
N GLY A 95 -1.43 8.28 17.05
CA GLY A 95 -0.41 7.29 17.39
C GLY A 95 -0.91 5.88 17.16
N MET A 96 0.02 4.94 17.05
CA MET A 96 -0.26 3.50 17.04
C MET A 96 0.94 2.77 17.64
N VAL A 97 0.68 1.90 18.58
CA VAL A 97 1.67 0.96 19.11
C VAL A 97 1.04 -0.42 19.03
N THR A 98 1.67 -1.34 18.30
CA THR A 98 1.21 -2.72 18.20
C THR A 98 2.34 -3.69 18.49
N TYR A 99 1.99 -4.77 19.18
CA TYR A 99 2.81 -5.96 19.27
C TYR A 99 2.15 -7.08 18.46
N THR A 100 2.89 -7.64 17.53
CA THR A 100 2.45 -8.78 16.71
C THR A 100 3.36 -9.97 16.98
N HIS A 101 2.74 -11.10 17.27
CA HIS A 101 3.41 -12.38 17.37
C HIS A 101 3.02 -13.23 16.16
N THR A 102 4.03 -13.76 15.47
CA THR A 102 3.85 -14.63 14.30
C THR A 102 4.57 -15.95 14.51
N ALA A 103 3.87 -17.05 14.33
CA ALA A 103 4.44 -18.39 14.34
C ALA A 103 4.20 -19.08 13.00
N LEU A 104 5.26 -19.36 12.26
CA LEU A 104 5.26 -20.27 11.12
C LEU A 104 5.57 -21.67 11.62
N ILE A 105 4.68 -22.61 11.32
CA ILE A 105 4.80 -24.02 11.70
C ILE A 105 4.91 -24.83 10.41
N ASP A 106 6.11 -25.30 10.11
CA ASP A 106 6.44 -26.07 8.91
C ASP A 106 7.53 -27.09 9.24
N THR A 107 7.11 -28.23 9.82
CA THR A 107 8.01 -29.25 10.36
C THR A 107 7.86 -30.60 9.67
N SER A 108 7.29 -30.63 8.45
CA SER A 108 7.07 -31.87 7.72
C SER A 108 8.39 -32.50 7.25
N SER A 109 8.54 -33.79 7.51
CA SER A 109 9.66 -34.60 6.98
C SER A 109 9.37 -35.18 5.59
N PHE A 110 8.22 -34.86 5.02
CA PHE A 110 7.80 -35.35 3.71
C PHE A 110 7.28 -34.19 2.85
N LEU A 111 7.50 -34.32 1.55
CA LEU A 111 6.80 -33.55 0.51
C LEU A 111 5.68 -34.43 -0.07
N TYR A 112 4.54 -33.83 -0.36
CA TYR A 112 3.36 -34.51 -0.88
C TYR A 112 3.07 -34.07 -2.31
N ASP A 113 2.68 -35.01 -3.15
CA ASP A 113 2.10 -34.72 -4.45
C ASP A 113 0.58 -34.57 -4.36
N PHE A 114 -0.04 -34.21 -5.47
CA PHE A 114 -1.52 -34.04 -5.53
C PHE A 114 -2.27 -35.37 -5.71
N TYR A 115 -1.59 -36.47 -5.90
CA TYR A 115 -2.17 -37.82 -6.05
C TYR A 115 -2.12 -38.61 -4.75
N GLY A 116 -1.60 -38.01 -3.68
CA GLY A 116 -1.51 -38.65 -2.36
C GLY A 116 -0.17 -39.39 -2.12
N GLY A 117 0.72 -39.35 -3.09
CA GLY A 117 2.09 -39.82 -2.93
C GLY A 117 2.90 -38.92 -1.99
N ARG A 118 3.95 -39.49 -1.36
CA ARG A 118 4.86 -38.74 -0.52
C ARG A 118 6.30 -39.19 -0.76
N VAL A 119 7.23 -38.23 -0.68
CA VAL A 119 8.66 -38.48 -0.72
C VAL A 119 9.32 -37.90 0.51
N PRO A 120 10.37 -38.56 1.06
CA PRO A 120 11.14 -37.98 2.16
C PRO A 120 11.71 -36.63 1.75
N ASN A 121 11.58 -35.64 2.61
CA ASN A 121 12.14 -34.31 2.42
C ASN A 121 13.45 -34.20 3.19
N THR A 122 14.57 -34.24 2.49
CA THR A 122 15.90 -34.11 3.11
C THR A 122 16.20 -32.73 3.68
N TYR A 123 15.49 -31.72 3.19
CA TYR A 123 15.65 -30.33 3.64
C TYR A 123 14.75 -29.98 4.83
N GLY A 124 13.67 -30.75 5.03
CA GLY A 124 12.63 -30.46 6.02
C GLY A 124 11.74 -29.29 5.62
N GLY A 125 10.50 -29.29 6.12
CA GLY A 125 9.49 -28.29 5.78
C GLY A 125 8.87 -28.47 4.38
N GLU A 126 7.70 -27.90 4.18
CA GLU A 126 6.94 -27.96 2.90
C GLU A 126 7.00 -26.66 2.11
N VAL A 127 7.30 -25.53 2.78
CA VAL A 127 7.29 -24.18 2.18
C VAL A 127 8.68 -23.72 1.81
N GLY A 128 9.69 -24.03 2.62
CA GLY A 128 11.08 -23.65 2.39
C GLY A 128 12.04 -24.84 2.38
N TYR A 129 13.33 -24.57 2.40
CA TYR A 129 14.39 -25.59 2.45
C TYR A 129 14.87 -25.88 3.89
N VAL A 130 14.24 -25.27 4.89
CA VAL A 130 14.55 -25.42 6.31
C VAL A 130 13.24 -25.66 7.05
N PRO A 131 13.16 -26.65 7.94
CA PRO A 131 11.98 -26.83 8.78
C PRO A 131 11.87 -25.64 9.74
N ASN A 132 10.65 -25.13 9.91
CA ASN A 132 10.39 -23.94 10.71
C ASN A 132 9.41 -24.22 11.86
N LEU A 133 9.75 -23.76 13.03
CA LEU A 133 8.86 -23.57 14.16
C LEU A 133 9.17 -22.18 14.74
N SER A 134 8.86 -21.17 13.95
CA SER A 134 9.20 -19.79 14.31
C SER A 134 8.29 -19.24 15.40
N ASP A 135 8.86 -18.34 16.19
CA ASP A 135 8.22 -17.60 17.28
C ASP A 135 8.74 -16.16 17.18
N ASP A 136 8.15 -15.38 16.29
CA ASP A 136 8.61 -14.05 15.93
C ASP A 136 7.79 -12.98 16.64
N GLY A 137 8.46 -12.11 17.39
CA GLY A 137 7.87 -10.96 18.05
C GLY A 137 8.19 -9.65 17.33
N MET A 138 7.17 -8.89 16.92
CA MET A 138 7.32 -7.61 16.24
C MET A 138 6.63 -6.48 16.99
N MET A 139 7.38 -5.43 17.29
CA MET A 139 6.84 -4.15 17.79
C MET A 139 6.80 -3.13 16.64
N ASP A 140 5.66 -2.47 16.45
CA ASP A 140 5.47 -1.41 15.45
C ASP A 140 4.94 -0.15 16.15
N TYR A 141 5.76 0.89 16.12
CA TYR A 141 5.42 2.22 16.63
C TYR A 141 5.23 3.18 15.47
N ARG A 142 4.10 3.86 15.45
CA ARG A 142 3.80 4.88 14.44
C ARG A 142 3.18 6.10 15.08
N TYR A 143 3.49 7.26 14.55
CA TYR A 143 2.70 8.45 14.80
C TYR A 143 2.65 9.36 13.58
N ASN A 144 1.57 10.11 13.50
CA ASN A 144 1.42 11.28 12.65
C ASN A 144 1.12 12.48 13.55
N LEU A 145 1.96 13.51 13.49
CA LEU A 145 1.77 14.79 14.13
C LEU A 145 1.54 15.85 13.06
N ASN A 146 0.41 16.51 13.11
CA ASN A 146 0.08 17.63 12.24
C ASN A 146 -0.15 18.89 13.08
N LEU A 147 0.56 19.96 12.72
CA LEU A 147 0.45 21.29 13.32
C LEU A 147 0.07 22.28 12.23
N GLN A 148 -1.03 23.00 12.42
CA GLN A 148 -1.49 24.02 11.48
C GLN A 148 -1.45 25.39 12.16
N TYR A 149 -0.62 26.30 11.66
CA TYR A 149 -0.48 27.65 12.17
C TYR A 149 -1.11 28.65 11.20
N HIS A 150 -2.17 29.32 11.66
CA HIS A 150 -2.88 30.36 10.92
C HIS A 150 -2.11 31.68 10.97
N LEU A 151 -1.14 31.84 10.08
CA LEU A 151 -0.26 33.02 10.03
C LEU A 151 -1.08 34.29 9.77
N ILE A 152 -1.92 34.26 8.74
CA ILE A 152 -2.93 35.27 8.43
C ILE A 152 -4.27 34.55 8.27
N PRO A 153 -5.28 34.82 9.12
CA PRO A 153 -6.57 34.17 9.01
C PRO A 153 -7.13 34.22 7.59
N ASP A 154 -7.72 33.13 7.15
CA ASP A 154 -8.33 32.91 5.84
C ASP A 154 -7.41 33.08 4.62
N ARG A 155 -6.16 33.53 4.81
CA ARG A 155 -5.24 33.82 3.71
C ARG A 155 -3.97 32.96 3.71
N MET A 156 -3.29 32.87 4.87
CA MET A 156 -1.98 32.24 4.92
C MET A 156 -1.91 31.22 6.06
N LEU A 157 -1.60 29.96 5.71
CA LEU A 157 -1.49 28.83 6.62
C LEU A 157 -0.13 28.16 6.46
N VAL A 158 0.55 27.91 7.57
CA VAL A 158 1.72 27.04 7.64
C VAL A 158 1.27 25.71 8.23
N ASN A 159 1.51 24.63 7.49
CA ASN A 159 1.23 23.27 7.93
C ASN A 159 2.56 22.53 8.12
N MET A 160 2.77 21.98 9.31
CA MET A 160 3.90 21.11 9.62
C MET A 160 3.36 19.71 9.86
N ASN A 161 3.92 18.73 9.17
CA ASN A 161 3.54 17.33 9.35
C ASN A 161 4.77 16.50 9.62
N ASN A 162 4.68 15.59 10.58
CA ASN A 162 5.73 14.63 10.89
C ASN A 162 5.13 13.23 11.02
N ASP A 163 5.52 12.35 10.12
CA ASP A 163 5.18 10.94 10.11
C ASP A 163 6.41 10.14 10.54
N PHE A 164 6.23 9.29 11.52
CA PHE A 164 7.27 8.41 12.02
C PHE A 164 6.78 6.97 12.11
N ARG A 165 7.63 6.05 11.72
CA ARG A 165 7.44 4.61 11.95
C ARG A 165 8.75 3.98 12.42
N TYR A 166 8.65 3.15 13.45
CA TYR A 166 9.73 2.28 13.91
C TYR A 166 9.19 0.87 14.07
N VAL A 167 9.83 -0.08 13.42
CA VAL A 167 9.51 -1.50 13.56
C VAL A 167 10.74 -2.22 14.08
N SER A 168 10.58 -3.03 15.11
CA SER A 168 11.61 -3.96 15.55
C SER A 168 11.05 -5.37 15.57
N ASN A 169 11.84 -6.31 15.14
CA ASN A 169 11.51 -7.73 15.13
C ASN A 169 12.59 -8.54 15.81
N GLU A 170 12.17 -9.51 16.62
CA GLU A 170 13.03 -10.52 17.20
C GLU A 170 12.52 -11.89 16.75
N THR A 171 13.43 -12.66 16.20
CA THR A 171 13.12 -14.00 15.67
C THR A 171 13.64 -15.09 16.58
N ARG A 172 12.86 -16.15 16.71
CA ARG A 172 13.27 -17.39 17.38
C ARG A 172 12.77 -18.58 16.57
N ASP A 173 13.66 -19.52 16.25
CA ASP A 173 13.28 -20.77 15.61
C ASP A 173 14.22 -21.89 16.01
N THR A 174 13.85 -22.59 17.08
CA THR A 174 14.66 -23.68 17.67
C THR A 174 14.75 -24.91 16.78
N VAL A 175 13.81 -25.11 15.85
CA VAL A 175 13.84 -26.24 14.90
C VAL A 175 14.81 -25.94 13.77
N ALA A 176 14.75 -24.74 13.20
CA ALA A 176 15.70 -24.28 12.20
C ALA A 176 17.13 -24.25 12.76
N ASP A 177 17.35 -23.74 13.98
CA ASP A 177 18.65 -23.72 14.66
C ASP A 177 19.25 -25.13 14.78
N ARG A 178 18.45 -26.08 15.22
CA ARG A 178 18.89 -27.50 15.36
C ARG A 178 19.22 -28.13 14.00
N PHE A 179 18.38 -27.87 12.99
CA PHE A 179 18.60 -28.39 11.65
C PHE A 179 19.87 -27.82 11.01
N LEU A 180 20.09 -26.53 11.13
CA LEU A 180 21.25 -25.83 10.60
C LEU A 180 22.51 -25.99 11.47
N LYS A 181 22.37 -26.58 12.67
CA LYS A 181 23.43 -26.71 13.69
C LYS A 181 24.07 -25.34 14.05
N LYS A 182 23.28 -24.30 14.07
CA LYS A 182 23.67 -22.92 14.38
C LYS A 182 22.54 -22.26 15.16
N ASP A 183 22.87 -21.33 16.04
CA ASP A 183 21.91 -20.55 16.80
C ASP A 183 21.62 -19.23 16.03
N TYR A 184 20.43 -19.12 15.49
CA TYR A 184 19.90 -17.93 14.84
C TYR A 184 18.79 -17.28 15.67
N SER A 185 18.42 -17.87 16.80
CA SER A 185 17.42 -17.32 17.71
C SER A 185 17.91 -16.03 18.37
N GLY A 186 16.97 -15.12 18.65
CA GLY A 186 17.27 -13.84 19.27
C GLY A 186 17.90 -12.80 18.33
N LEU A 187 17.98 -13.06 17.04
CA LEU A 187 18.41 -12.04 16.08
C LEU A 187 17.38 -10.90 16.03
N LYS A 188 17.87 -9.68 16.29
CA LYS A 188 17.06 -8.46 16.29
C LYS A 188 17.36 -7.63 15.07
N SER A 189 16.31 -7.22 14.40
CA SER A 189 16.37 -6.27 13.30
C SER A 189 15.38 -5.14 13.52
N ASN A 190 15.70 -3.96 13.02
CA ASN A 190 14.83 -2.81 13.13
C ASN A 190 14.91 -1.94 11.88
N ILE A 191 13.80 -1.25 11.62
CA ILE A 191 13.71 -0.25 10.57
C ILE A 191 13.01 0.98 11.14
N SER A 192 13.49 2.15 10.82
CA SER A 192 12.79 3.40 11.11
C SER A 192 12.73 4.28 9.87
N GLY A 193 11.60 4.93 9.70
CA GLY A 193 11.36 5.93 8.69
C GLY A 193 10.72 7.17 9.31
N MET A 194 11.17 8.35 8.90
CA MET A 194 10.58 9.62 9.29
C MET A 194 10.42 10.50 8.07
N ILE A 195 9.25 11.10 7.94
CA ILE A 195 8.95 12.09 6.90
C ILE A 195 8.48 13.36 7.60
N SER A 196 9.30 14.41 7.53
CA SER A 196 8.96 15.72 8.07
C SER A 196 8.67 16.67 6.92
N SER A 197 7.59 17.39 6.97
CA SER A 197 7.23 18.36 5.93
C SER A 197 6.77 19.69 6.52
N VAL A 198 7.07 20.76 5.79
CA VAL A 198 6.54 22.10 6.03
C VAL A 198 5.91 22.57 4.74
N ALA A 199 4.64 22.94 4.81
CA ALA A 199 3.87 23.48 3.70
C ALA A 199 3.38 24.90 4.02
N LEU A 200 3.56 25.80 3.06
CA LEU A 200 3.02 27.14 3.09
C LEU A 200 1.88 27.22 2.07
N GLN A 201 0.67 27.36 2.57
CA GLN A 201 -0.50 27.68 1.76
C GLN A 201 -0.76 29.18 1.77
N ASN A 202 -1.02 29.75 0.60
CA ASN A 202 -1.42 31.15 0.48
C ASN A 202 -2.55 31.31 -0.55
N LYS A 203 -3.47 32.21 -0.26
CA LYS A 203 -4.55 32.64 -1.16
C LYS A 203 -4.25 34.04 -1.70
N TRP A 204 -4.28 34.17 -3.03
CA TRP A 204 -3.98 35.37 -3.77
C TRP A 204 -5.22 35.82 -4.53
N PHE A 205 -5.25 37.10 -4.94
CA PHE A 205 -6.31 37.65 -5.77
C PHE A 205 -7.72 37.38 -5.20
N GLN A 206 -7.93 37.74 -3.93
CA GLN A 206 -9.19 37.51 -3.22
C GLN A 206 -9.62 36.03 -3.17
N GLY A 207 -8.64 35.12 -3.17
CA GLY A 207 -8.88 33.67 -3.08
C GLY A 207 -8.98 32.95 -4.43
N ARG A 208 -8.96 33.66 -5.56
CA ARG A 208 -9.01 33.03 -6.89
C ARG A 208 -7.81 32.13 -7.17
N LEU A 209 -6.64 32.46 -6.65
CA LEU A 209 -5.46 31.60 -6.74
C LEU A 209 -5.11 31.09 -5.34
N THR A 210 -5.04 29.78 -5.18
CA THR A 210 -4.48 29.14 -3.99
C THR A 210 -3.17 28.46 -4.38
N SER A 211 -2.10 28.74 -3.66
CA SER A 211 -0.79 28.09 -3.83
C SER A 211 -0.42 27.34 -2.57
N VAL A 212 0.20 26.17 -2.73
CA VAL A 212 0.79 25.37 -1.63
C VAL A 212 2.20 25.01 -2.06
N LEU A 213 3.20 25.52 -1.33
CA LEU A 213 4.60 25.14 -1.48
C LEU A 213 4.99 24.26 -0.31
N THR A 214 5.57 23.09 -0.59
CA THR A 214 5.96 22.13 0.46
C THR A 214 7.43 21.72 0.30
N GLY A 215 8.16 21.72 1.41
CA GLY A 215 9.44 21.06 1.55
C GLY A 215 9.28 19.79 2.40
N ARG A 216 9.97 18.72 2.05
CA ARG A 216 9.94 17.43 2.75
C ARG A 216 11.35 16.93 3.02
N HIS A 217 11.57 16.41 4.22
CA HIS A 217 12.77 15.66 4.59
C HIS A 217 12.38 14.23 4.91
N TYR A 218 13.10 13.29 4.32
CA TYR A 218 12.94 11.85 4.51
C TYR A 218 14.16 11.32 5.21
N TYR A 219 13.97 10.59 6.29
CA TYR A 219 15.00 9.87 6.99
C TYR A 219 14.66 8.40 7.05
N TYR A 220 15.62 7.54 6.78
CA TYR A 220 15.49 6.10 6.78
C TYR A 220 16.67 5.48 7.49
N ARG A 221 16.43 4.51 8.35
CA ARG A 221 17.46 3.72 9.02
C ARG A 221 17.05 2.27 9.08
N LEU A 222 17.96 1.38 8.70
CA LEU A 222 17.88 -0.06 8.83
C LEU A 222 19.04 -0.52 9.69
N GLY A 223 18.79 -1.37 10.69
CA GLY A 223 19.83 -1.88 11.57
C GLY A 223 19.50 -3.25 12.12
N GLY A 224 20.54 -3.96 12.55
CA GLY A 224 20.42 -5.23 13.23
C GLY A 224 21.02 -6.41 12.49
N LYS A 225 20.73 -7.60 13.01
CA LYS A 225 21.19 -8.88 12.46
C LYS A 225 20.01 -9.60 11.82
N THR A 226 20.21 -10.11 10.64
CA THR A 226 19.23 -10.88 9.89
C THR A 226 19.87 -12.14 9.33
N VAL A 227 19.06 -13.11 8.94
CA VAL A 227 19.48 -14.34 8.28
C VAL A 227 18.46 -14.75 7.23
N ASN A 228 18.94 -15.22 6.09
CA ASN A 228 18.08 -15.84 5.09
C ASN A 228 18.12 -17.36 5.28
N LEU A 229 16.94 -17.94 5.48
CA LEU A 229 16.79 -19.38 5.73
C LEU A 229 16.35 -20.16 4.46
N ALA A 230 16.23 -19.48 3.32
CA ALA A 230 15.81 -20.13 2.07
C ALA A 230 16.77 -21.21 1.61
N TYR A 231 18.07 -21.04 1.83
CA TYR A 231 19.09 -22.04 1.52
C TYR A 231 19.97 -22.33 2.74
N PRO A 232 20.11 -23.58 3.14
CA PRO A 232 20.96 -23.95 4.30
C PRO A 232 22.42 -23.48 4.18
N GLY A 233 22.98 -23.42 2.95
CA GLY A 233 24.35 -22.96 2.71
C GLY A 233 24.54 -21.47 2.88
N ASP A 234 23.49 -20.68 2.66
CA ASP A 234 23.51 -19.20 2.73
C ASP A 234 23.04 -18.67 4.09
N ALA A 235 22.71 -19.56 5.02
CA ALA A 235 22.25 -19.20 6.35
C ALA A 235 23.41 -18.65 7.21
N VAL A 236 23.92 -17.50 6.84
CA VAL A 236 24.92 -16.75 7.59
C VAL A 236 24.28 -15.46 8.11
N PRO A 237 24.31 -15.19 9.43
CA PRO A 237 23.83 -13.93 9.95
C PRO A 237 24.62 -12.76 9.36
N ALA A 238 23.91 -11.80 8.78
CA ALA A 238 24.49 -10.56 8.30
C ALA A 238 24.12 -9.42 9.25
N GLU A 239 25.07 -8.65 9.68
CA GLU A 239 24.84 -7.41 10.41
C GLU A 239 24.74 -6.26 9.39
N THR A 240 23.70 -5.47 9.53
CA THR A 240 23.42 -4.35 8.62
C THR A 240 23.18 -3.08 9.40
N HIS A 241 23.86 -2.03 8.98
CA HIS A 241 23.63 -0.66 9.45
C HIS A 241 23.59 0.26 8.23
N LYS A 242 22.40 0.75 7.92
CA LYS A 242 22.18 1.67 6.80
C LYS A 242 21.38 2.86 7.27
N SER A 243 21.74 4.05 6.81
CA SER A 243 21.01 5.29 7.07
C SER A 243 21.08 6.18 5.83
N ASP A 244 19.91 6.57 5.34
CA ASP A 244 19.79 7.43 4.18
C ASP A 244 18.90 8.63 4.49
N GLN A 245 19.15 9.75 3.80
CA GLN A 245 18.35 10.97 3.88
C GLN A 245 18.06 11.49 2.48
N TYR A 246 16.85 12.02 2.29
CA TYR A 246 16.40 12.57 1.01
C TYR A 246 15.61 13.85 1.23
N TRP A 247 15.59 14.71 0.21
CA TRP A 247 14.85 15.97 0.24
C TRP A 247 13.89 16.02 -0.94
N GLY A 248 12.62 16.23 -0.63
CA GLY A 248 11.56 16.38 -1.62
C GLY A 248 10.93 17.76 -1.54
N TYR A 249 10.23 18.13 -2.59
CA TYR A 249 9.48 19.38 -2.67
C TYR A 249 8.24 19.22 -3.53
N SER A 250 7.25 20.07 -3.33
CA SER A 250 6.10 20.16 -4.23
C SER A 250 5.55 21.59 -4.30
N LEU A 251 4.97 21.91 -5.45
CA LEU A 251 4.17 23.09 -5.67
C LEU A 251 2.81 22.65 -6.21
N ALA A 252 1.74 23.07 -5.55
CA ALA A 252 0.38 22.88 -6.03
C ALA A 252 -0.30 24.25 -6.20
N LEU A 253 -0.97 24.43 -7.31
CA LEU A 253 -1.72 25.64 -7.65
C LEU A 253 -3.15 25.26 -7.98
N LYS A 254 -4.10 26.01 -7.47
CA LYS A 254 -5.51 25.98 -7.86
C LYS A 254 -5.90 27.39 -8.29
N TYR A 255 -6.42 27.54 -9.51
CA TYR A 255 -6.86 28.82 -10.03
C TYR A 255 -8.31 28.76 -10.50
N ASP A 256 -9.16 29.59 -9.91
CA ASP A 256 -10.56 29.74 -10.28
C ASP A 256 -10.64 30.66 -11.49
N LEU A 257 -10.76 30.09 -12.70
CA LEU A 257 -10.86 30.79 -13.98
C LEU A 257 -12.17 31.62 -14.05
N SER A 258 -13.26 31.02 -13.55
CA SER A 258 -14.58 31.62 -13.41
C SER A 258 -15.35 30.98 -12.25
N SER A 259 -16.62 31.38 -12.06
CA SER A 259 -17.50 30.74 -11.08
C SER A 259 -17.77 29.24 -11.34
N HIS A 260 -17.45 28.74 -12.54
CA HIS A 260 -17.76 27.38 -12.95
C HIS A 260 -16.52 26.59 -13.35
N TRP A 261 -15.42 27.25 -13.67
CA TRP A 261 -14.19 26.63 -14.14
C TRP A 261 -13.04 26.88 -13.21
N LEU A 262 -12.31 25.84 -12.89
CA LEU A 262 -11.02 25.93 -12.19
C LEU A 262 -9.96 25.07 -12.86
N MET A 263 -8.72 25.50 -12.72
CA MET A 263 -7.52 24.75 -13.12
C MET A 263 -6.75 24.33 -11.87
N LYS A 264 -6.13 23.16 -11.96
CA LYS A 264 -5.21 22.61 -10.95
C LYS A 264 -3.89 22.34 -11.65
N PHE A 265 -2.80 22.68 -11.00
CA PHE A 265 -1.45 22.31 -11.44
C PHE A 265 -0.69 21.80 -10.23
N ALA A 266 0.07 20.72 -10.40
CA ALA A 266 0.97 20.24 -9.37
C ALA A 266 2.26 19.73 -10.00
N LEU A 267 3.38 20.04 -9.37
CA LEU A 267 4.66 19.40 -9.57
C LEU A 267 5.15 18.87 -8.23
N GLU A 268 5.79 17.72 -8.26
CA GLU A 268 6.26 17.08 -7.04
C GLU A 268 7.52 16.26 -7.32
N HIS A 269 8.50 16.40 -6.44
CA HIS A 269 9.67 15.55 -6.32
C HIS A 269 9.59 14.87 -4.96
N ASN A 270 9.38 13.55 -4.93
CA ASN A 270 9.19 12.81 -3.68
C ASN A 270 9.92 11.48 -3.69
N PHE A 271 9.97 10.87 -2.49
CA PHE A 271 10.61 9.59 -2.26
C PHE A 271 9.66 8.63 -1.54
N ARG A 272 9.75 7.34 -1.88
CA ARG A 272 9.12 6.25 -1.15
C ARG A 272 10.20 5.44 -0.44
N LEU A 273 10.20 5.49 0.87
CA LEU A 273 11.13 4.72 1.69
C LEU A 273 10.79 3.22 1.63
N PRO A 274 11.79 2.32 1.69
CA PRO A 274 11.55 0.89 1.81
C PRO A 274 10.73 0.58 3.06
N ARG A 275 9.82 -0.38 2.94
CA ARG A 275 9.03 -0.90 4.07
C ARG A 275 9.77 -2.03 4.77
N TYR A 276 9.32 -2.37 5.98
CA TYR A 276 9.86 -3.47 6.75
C TYR A 276 9.86 -4.78 5.93
N GLU A 277 8.71 -5.10 5.33
CA GLU A 277 8.48 -6.32 4.58
C GLU A 277 9.33 -6.40 3.30
N GLU A 278 9.65 -5.24 2.69
CA GLU A 278 10.50 -5.13 1.50
C GLU A 278 11.98 -5.30 1.84
N ALA A 279 12.42 -4.68 2.94
CA ALA A 279 13.83 -4.69 3.33
C ALA A 279 14.26 -5.95 4.08
N LEU A 280 13.39 -6.49 4.92
CA LEU A 280 13.73 -7.61 5.80
C LEU A 280 13.03 -8.92 5.42
N GLY A 281 11.94 -8.85 4.60
CA GLY A 281 11.21 -10.03 4.14
C GLY A 281 10.63 -10.86 5.29
N ASP A 282 10.28 -12.10 5.01
CA ASP A 282 9.92 -13.12 5.99
C ASP A 282 11.06 -14.11 6.26
N ARG A 283 12.20 -13.95 5.57
CA ARG A 283 13.42 -14.76 5.65
C ARG A 283 13.29 -16.21 5.16
N VAL A 284 12.10 -16.66 4.82
CA VAL A 284 11.81 -18.04 4.36
C VAL A 284 11.45 -18.02 2.87
N THR A 285 10.39 -17.32 2.51
CA THR A 285 9.92 -17.21 1.12
C THR A 285 10.32 -15.89 0.47
N THR A 286 10.47 -14.84 1.27
CA THR A 286 10.94 -13.52 0.83
C THR A 286 12.24 -13.19 1.56
N LEU A 287 13.32 -13.12 0.81
CA LEU A 287 14.65 -12.87 1.35
C LEU A 287 14.84 -11.42 1.75
N THR A 288 15.76 -11.21 2.67
CA THR A 288 16.22 -9.89 3.11
C THR A 288 16.88 -9.12 1.96
N SER A 289 16.56 -7.82 1.87
CA SER A 289 17.02 -6.89 0.83
C SER A 289 17.55 -5.60 1.45
N THR A 290 18.67 -5.68 2.15
CA THR A 290 19.24 -4.57 2.94
C THR A 290 19.78 -3.41 2.08
N GLU A 291 20.06 -3.66 0.79
CA GLU A 291 20.61 -2.68 -0.16
C GLU A 291 19.56 -1.78 -0.82
N LEU A 292 18.27 -1.97 -0.51
CA LEU A 292 17.19 -1.20 -1.12
C LEU A 292 17.41 0.31 -0.89
N LYS A 293 17.31 1.06 -1.98
CA LYS A 293 17.28 2.53 -2.00
C LYS A 293 15.83 3.00 -2.05
N ALA A 294 15.55 4.21 -1.58
CA ALA A 294 14.25 4.81 -1.76
C ALA A 294 13.91 4.98 -3.26
N GLU A 295 12.68 4.71 -3.63
CA GLU A 295 12.17 5.10 -4.94
C GLU A 295 12.07 6.62 -4.99
N GLN A 296 12.40 7.19 -6.12
CA GLN A 296 12.31 8.62 -6.41
C GLN A 296 11.28 8.84 -7.51
N ALA A 297 10.35 9.76 -7.31
CA ALA A 297 9.37 10.12 -8.32
C ALA A 297 9.34 11.61 -8.59
N ASN A 298 9.26 11.97 -9.89
CA ASN A 298 8.92 13.31 -10.36
C ASN A 298 7.52 13.24 -10.97
N ASN A 299 6.58 13.97 -10.40
CA ASN A 299 5.18 13.99 -10.82
C ASN A 299 4.80 15.38 -11.34
N TYR A 300 4.13 15.42 -12.47
CA TYR A 300 3.58 16.63 -13.08
C TYR A 300 2.11 16.37 -13.39
N ASN A 301 1.24 17.24 -12.90
CA ASN A 301 -0.20 17.11 -13.08
C ASN A 301 -0.79 18.43 -13.54
N LEU A 302 -1.70 18.37 -14.50
CA LEU A 302 -2.50 19.50 -14.97
C LEU A 302 -3.95 19.06 -15.09
N GLY A 303 -4.82 19.68 -14.30
CA GLY A 303 -6.25 19.35 -14.25
C GLY A 303 -7.12 20.55 -14.57
N ILE A 304 -8.29 20.27 -15.12
CA ILE A 304 -9.36 21.23 -15.34
C ILE A 304 -10.66 20.65 -14.78
N MET A 305 -11.44 21.50 -14.16
CA MET A 305 -12.74 21.10 -13.60
C MET A 305 -13.79 22.14 -13.98
N PHE A 306 -14.97 21.66 -14.35
CA PHE A 306 -16.18 22.45 -14.57
C PHE A 306 -17.26 21.95 -13.62
N ASP A 307 -17.96 22.88 -12.98
CA ASP A 307 -19.10 22.58 -12.10
C ASP A 307 -20.15 23.68 -12.23
N ARG A 308 -21.33 23.29 -12.72
CA ARG A 308 -22.42 24.25 -12.92
C ARG A 308 -23.78 23.67 -12.59
N TYR A 309 -24.52 24.39 -11.77
CA TYR A 309 -25.93 24.20 -11.58
C TYR A 309 -26.69 25.00 -12.63
N TYR A 310 -27.52 24.34 -13.44
CA TYR A 310 -28.42 24.99 -14.40
C TYR A 310 -29.74 25.36 -13.72
N ASN A 311 -30.17 24.55 -12.76
CA ASN A 311 -31.31 24.77 -11.87
C ASN A 311 -31.19 23.85 -10.63
N ALA A 312 -32.19 23.83 -9.76
CA ALA A 312 -32.19 23.03 -8.52
C ALA A 312 -32.09 21.50 -8.77
N ASN A 313 -32.39 21.04 -9.98
CA ASN A 313 -32.43 19.60 -10.31
C ASN A 313 -31.46 19.22 -11.45
N SER A 314 -30.69 20.17 -11.95
CA SER A 314 -29.76 19.92 -13.06
C SER A 314 -28.39 20.49 -12.73
N ARG A 315 -27.40 19.61 -12.66
CA ARG A 315 -25.99 19.94 -12.40
C ARG A 315 -25.08 19.13 -13.30
N LEU A 316 -24.16 19.81 -13.98
CA LEU A 316 -23.10 19.18 -14.77
C LEU A 316 -21.76 19.39 -14.09
N GLN A 317 -21.06 18.30 -13.83
CA GLN A 317 -19.68 18.28 -13.39
C GLN A 317 -18.82 17.57 -14.42
N PHE A 318 -17.67 18.15 -14.70
CA PHE A 318 -16.63 17.58 -15.54
C PHE A 318 -15.28 17.80 -14.87
N GLU A 319 -14.47 16.78 -14.79
CA GLU A 319 -13.08 16.88 -14.35
C GLU A 319 -12.19 16.09 -15.32
N SER A 320 -11.04 16.63 -15.67
CA SER A 320 -10.00 15.92 -16.42
C SER A 320 -8.63 16.30 -15.87
N ASN A 321 -7.74 15.33 -15.81
CA ASN A 321 -6.38 15.50 -15.33
C ASN A 321 -5.41 14.76 -16.24
N GLY A 322 -4.42 15.47 -16.77
CA GLY A 322 -3.28 14.91 -17.47
C GLY A 322 -2.10 14.82 -16.53
N TYR A 323 -1.35 13.71 -16.59
CA TYR A 323 -0.22 13.49 -15.71
C TYR A 323 0.98 12.85 -16.42
N ILE A 324 2.16 13.15 -15.89
CA ILE A 324 3.42 12.49 -16.23
C ILE A 324 4.14 12.18 -14.92
N MET A 325 4.57 10.94 -14.76
CA MET A 325 5.34 10.47 -13.60
C MET A 325 6.59 9.73 -14.07
N GLN A 326 7.74 10.18 -13.63
CA GLN A 326 9.03 9.51 -13.84
C GLN A 326 9.45 8.89 -12.50
N VAL A 327 9.66 7.57 -12.48
CA VAL A 327 10.09 6.82 -11.30
C VAL A 327 11.50 6.29 -11.52
N LYS A 328 12.37 6.46 -10.53
CA LYS A 328 13.71 5.88 -10.46
C LYS A 328 13.85 4.97 -9.25
N ASN A 329 14.73 3.98 -9.35
CA ASN A 329 14.98 2.99 -8.29
C ASN A 329 13.69 2.25 -7.87
N MET A 330 12.80 1.96 -8.82
CA MET A 330 11.55 1.27 -8.52
C MET A 330 11.81 -0.08 -7.85
N MET A 331 11.13 -0.35 -6.75
CA MET A 331 11.28 -1.59 -5.98
C MET A 331 10.32 -2.66 -6.50
N TYR A 332 10.87 -3.74 -7.00
CA TYR A 332 10.13 -4.90 -7.49
C TYR A 332 10.41 -6.14 -6.64
N LEU A 333 9.38 -6.96 -6.46
CA LEU A 333 9.53 -8.33 -5.97
C LEU A 333 9.90 -9.23 -7.14
N THR A 334 11.15 -9.67 -7.17
CA THR A 334 11.63 -10.65 -8.13
C THR A 334 11.52 -12.05 -7.55
N SER A 335 10.98 -12.98 -8.33
CA SER A 335 10.88 -14.38 -7.94
C SER A 335 11.97 -15.19 -8.62
N VAL A 336 12.68 -15.98 -7.83
CA VAL A 336 13.60 -17.01 -8.30
C VAL A 336 13.03 -18.35 -7.83
N VAL A 337 13.44 -19.45 -8.43
CA VAL A 337 12.93 -20.78 -8.03
C VAL A 337 13.09 -20.99 -6.52
N GLY A 338 11.96 -21.07 -5.82
CA GLY A 338 11.87 -21.34 -4.38
C GLY A 338 11.86 -20.13 -3.45
N TYR A 339 12.15 -18.91 -3.91
CA TYR A 339 12.10 -17.70 -3.09
C TYR A 339 11.90 -16.42 -3.91
N SER A 340 11.58 -15.34 -3.21
CA SER A 340 11.45 -14.00 -3.79
C SER A 340 12.37 -13.01 -3.08
N LYS A 341 12.72 -11.92 -3.74
CA LYS A 341 13.56 -10.85 -3.17
C LYS A 341 13.15 -9.50 -3.76
N TYR A 342 13.05 -8.47 -2.92
CA TYR A 342 12.89 -7.10 -3.41
C TYR A 342 14.22 -6.53 -3.93
N GLN A 343 14.15 -5.87 -5.06
CA GLN A 343 15.31 -5.21 -5.69
C GLN A 343 14.87 -3.88 -6.31
N ASN A 344 15.78 -2.91 -6.37
CA ASN A 344 15.56 -1.71 -7.16
C ASN A 344 15.88 -2.03 -8.62
N LEU A 345 14.87 -2.27 -9.43
CA LEU A 345 14.98 -2.67 -10.82
C LEU A 345 14.52 -1.55 -11.75
N GLY A 346 15.39 -0.57 -11.95
CA GLY A 346 15.20 0.28 -13.09
C GLY A 346 14.36 1.54 -12.89
N GLU A 347 13.91 2.08 -14.01
CA GLU A 347 13.17 3.33 -14.13
C GLU A 347 11.83 3.06 -14.83
N ALA A 348 10.81 3.86 -14.52
CA ALA A 348 9.53 3.81 -15.20
C ALA A 348 9.08 5.21 -15.61
N LEU A 349 8.41 5.28 -16.75
CA LEU A 349 7.73 6.47 -17.23
C LEU A 349 6.24 6.17 -17.38
N LEU A 350 5.43 6.85 -16.57
CA LEU A 350 3.99 6.75 -16.61
C LEU A 350 3.42 8.08 -17.11
N TYR A 351 2.48 8.05 -18.04
CA TYR A 351 1.74 9.23 -18.44
C TYR A 351 0.35 8.86 -18.92
N GLY A 352 -0.56 9.78 -18.76
CA GLY A 352 -1.95 9.51 -19.11
C GLY A 352 -2.86 10.71 -18.91
N VAL A 353 -4.11 10.47 -19.22
CA VAL A 353 -5.22 11.40 -18.99
C VAL A 353 -6.36 10.59 -18.36
N ASP A 354 -6.89 11.10 -17.28
CA ASP A 354 -8.16 10.64 -16.70
C ASP A 354 -9.23 11.75 -16.82
N GLY A 355 -10.47 11.33 -16.87
CA GLY A 355 -11.59 12.23 -16.91
C GLY A 355 -12.85 11.61 -16.33
N GLU A 356 -13.69 12.48 -15.77
CA GLU A 356 -15.00 12.11 -15.24
C GLU A 356 -16.04 13.13 -15.64
N ILE A 357 -17.23 12.64 -15.98
CA ILE A 357 -18.43 13.46 -16.19
C ILE A 357 -19.52 12.91 -15.27
N LYS A 358 -20.18 13.79 -14.53
CA LYS A 358 -21.39 13.53 -13.76
C LYS A 358 -22.45 14.54 -14.15
N TRP A 359 -23.59 14.06 -14.54
CA TRP A 359 -24.67 14.93 -14.97
C TRP A 359 -26.01 14.51 -14.34
N ASP A 360 -26.50 15.30 -13.42
CA ASP A 360 -27.90 15.33 -13.04
C ASP A 360 -28.66 16.09 -14.14
N ILE A 361 -29.28 15.37 -15.07
CA ILE A 361 -29.98 15.98 -16.21
C ILE A 361 -31.23 16.69 -15.69
N ASP A 362 -31.98 15.99 -14.85
CA ASP A 362 -33.15 16.47 -14.13
C ASP A 362 -33.36 15.69 -12.81
N ARG A 363 -34.55 15.77 -12.22
CA ARG A 363 -34.89 15.00 -11.00
C ARG A 363 -34.83 13.50 -11.17
N ASN A 364 -34.94 13.02 -12.41
CA ASN A 364 -35.16 11.63 -12.72
C ASN A 364 -33.92 10.96 -13.28
N TRP A 365 -33.11 11.68 -14.05
CA TRP A 365 -31.99 11.13 -14.78
C TRP A 365 -30.64 11.60 -14.25
N PHE A 366 -29.80 10.64 -13.97
CA PHE A 366 -28.37 10.84 -13.66
C PHE A 366 -27.52 9.99 -14.59
N VAL A 367 -26.43 10.58 -15.08
CA VAL A 367 -25.43 9.93 -15.92
C VAL A 367 -24.05 10.14 -15.30
N SER A 368 -23.27 9.10 -15.22
CA SER A 368 -21.83 9.23 -14.95
C SER A 368 -21.03 8.41 -15.93
N PHE A 369 -19.86 8.97 -16.28
CA PHE A 369 -18.85 8.33 -17.12
C PHE A 369 -17.49 8.72 -16.63
N ASN A 370 -16.59 7.76 -16.44
CA ASN A 370 -15.19 8.01 -16.17
C ASN A 370 -14.32 7.15 -17.09
N ALA A 371 -13.20 7.69 -17.52
CA ALA A 371 -12.25 7.02 -18.39
C ALA A 371 -10.82 7.38 -18.01
N THR A 372 -9.93 6.41 -18.12
CA THR A 372 -8.49 6.61 -17.99
C THR A 372 -7.80 6.00 -19.21
N TRP A 373 -7.01 6.80 -19.88
CA TRP A 373 -6.04 6.36 -20.87
C TRP A 373 -4.64 6.59 -20.30
N GLN A 374 -3.79 5.56 -20.29
CA GLN A 374 -2.46 5.64 -19.70
C GLN A 374 -1.46 4.75 -20.45
N LYS A 375 -0.20 5.15 -20.38
CA LYS A 375 0.95 4.30 -20.70
C LYS A 375 1.89 4.25 -19.53
N SER A 376 2.34 3.06 -19.20
CA SER A 376 3.30 2.79 -18.12
C SER A 376 4.44 2.00 -18.73
N LEU A 377 5.57 2.64 -18.96
CA LEU A 377 6.68 2.09 -19.73
C LEU A 377 7.84 1.75 -18.81
N ASP A 378 8.49 0.61 -19.07
CA ASP A 378 9.85 0.40 -18.58
C ASP A 378 10.77 1.42 -19.24
N TYR A 379 11.43 2.23 -18.42
CA TYR A 379 12.33 3.29 -18.91
C TYR A 379 13.78 3.02 -18.57
N SER A 380 14.08 1.77 -18.14
CA SER A 380 15.43 1.29 -17.84
C SER A 380 16.16 0.99 -19.15
N LYS A 381 17.01 1.92 -19.58
CA LYS A 381 17.74 1.75 -20.85
C LYS A 381 18.73 0.59 -20.84
N TYR A 382 19.35 0.32 -19.68
CA TYR A 382 20.36 -0.72 -19.52
C TYR A 382 19.94 -1.71 -18.44
N ILE A 383 20.34 -2.98 -18.62
CA ILE A 383 20.20 -4.01 -17.59
C ILE A 383 21.05 -3.60 -16.39
N ALA A 384 20.47 -3.65 -15.19
CA ALA A 384 21.12 -3.21 -13.95
C ALA A 384 22.51 -3.83 -13.78
N GLY A 385 23.53 -2.99 -13.57
CA GLY A 385 24.93 -3.40 -13.40
C GLY A 385 25.67 -3.77 -14.68
N THR A 386 25.08 -3.54 -15.86
CA THR A 386 25.70 -3.81 -17.16
C THR A 386 25.59 -2.61 -18.11
N ASN A 387 26.32 -2.66 -19.25
CA ASN A 387 26.16 -1.73 -20.36
C ASN A 387 25.30 -2.29 -21.50
N THR A 388 24.62 -3.42 -21.28
CA THR A 388 23.74 -4.07 -22.26
C THR A 388 22.38 -3.38 -22.24
N GLU A 389 21.87 -2.97 -23.41
CA GLU A 389 20.54 -2.39 -23.51
C GLU A 389 19.47 -3.42 -23.09
N SER A 390 18.47 -2.94 -22.36
CA SER A 390 17.34 -3.76 -21.93
C SER A 390 16.39 -4.00 -23.10
N GLU A 391 16.02 -5.24 -23.35
CA GLU A 391 15.02 -5.60 -24.36
C GLU A 391 13.62 -5.06 -24.01
N THR A 392 13.36 -4.78 -22.72
CA THR A 392 12.09 -4.23 -22.23
C THR A 392 12.03 -2.70 -22.26
N TYR A 393 13.11 -2.02 -22.70
CA TYR A 393 13.15 -0.57 -22.75
C TYR A 393 12.03 0.02 -23.62
N LYS A 394 11.22 0.90 -23.04
CA LYS A 394 9.99 1.50 -23.61
C LYS A 394 8.85 0.50 -23.90
N MET A 395 8.94 -0.72 -23.40
CA MET A 395 7.81 -1.63 -23.43
C MET A 395 6.81 -1.29 -22.31
N GLN A 396 5.54 -1.61 -22.54
CA GLN A 396 4.48 -1.46 -21.54
C GLN A 396 4.75 -2.37 -20.35
N LEU A 397 4.66 -1.83 -19.13
CA LEU A 397 4.74 -2.63 -17.92
C LEU A 397 3.57 -3.62 -17.85
N PRO A 398 3.81 -4.86 -17.40
CA PRO A 398 2.77 -5.88 -17.33
C PRO A 398 1.67 -5.51 -16.33
N HIS A 399 0.52 -6.13 -16.48
CA HIS A 399 -0.66 -6.00 -15.60
C HIS A 399 -1.26 -4.59 -15.48
N ILE A 400 -0.88 -3.64 -16.36
CA ILE A 400 -1.42 -2.27 -16.38
C ILE A 400 -2.18 -2.05 -17.67
N PRO A 401 -3.52 -1.91 -17.64
CA PRO A 401 -4.32 -1.65 -18.84
C PRO A 401 -4.03 -0.25 -19.40
N ILE A 402 -4.06 -0.12 -20.74
CA ILE A 402 -3.85 1.15 -21.41
C ILE A 402 -5.12 2.02 -21.36
N LEU A 403 -6.28 1.39 -21.48
CA LEU A 403 -7.57 2.07 -21.45
C LEU A 403 -8.54 1.31 -20.56
N PHE A 404 -9.22 2.02 -19.71
CA PHE A 404 -10.39 1.51 -18.99
C PHE A 404 -11.39 2.63 -18.75
N PHE A 405 -12.66 2.28 -18.72
CA PHE A 405 -13.73 3.24 -18.46
C PHE A 405 -14.94 2.56 -17.82
N ASN A 406 -15.72 3.34 -17.10
CA ASN A 406 -16.97 2.91 -16.49
C ASN A 406 -18.06 3.93 -16.80
N TRP A 407 -19.29 3.44 -16.84
CA TRP A 407 -20.47 4.28 -17.04
C TRP A 407 -21.61 3.83 -16.15
N MET A 408 -22.48 4.78 -15.85
CA MET A 408 -23.72 4.54 -15.13
C MET A 408 -24.80 5.45 -15.71
N LEU A 409 -25.95 4.87 -15.97
CA LEU A 409 -27.21 5.55 -16.28
C LEU A 409 -28.20 5.18 -15.20
N ASP A 410 -28.74 6.17 -14.50
CA ASP A 410 -29.68 5.97 -13.40
C ASP A 410 -30.96 6.77 -13.66
N TYR A 411 -32.08 6.10 -13.58
CA TYR A 411 -33.42 6.70 -13.68
C TYR A 411 -34.17 6.47 -12.40
N ARG A 412 -34.67 7.55 -11.80
CA ARG A 412 -35.50 7.50 -10.61
C ARG A 412 -36.77 8.30 -10.84
N LYS A 413 -37.92 7.73 -10.49
CA LYS A 413 -39.22 8.39 -10.52
C LYS A 413 -39.88 8.28 -9.17
N ASP A 414 -40.17 9.43 -8.56
CA ASP A 414 -40.93 9.49 -7.32
C ASP A 414 -42.41 9.38 -7.62
N ASN A 415 -43.16 8.65 -6.76
CA ASN A 415 -44.60 8.42 -6.83
C ASN A 415 -45.08 7.87 -8.17
N PRO A 416 -44.46 6.82 -8.74
CA PRO A 416 -44.77 6.31 -10.09
C PRO A 416 -46.21 5.86 -10.24
N PHE A 417 -46.87 5.46 -9.14
CA PHE A 417 -48.26 4.97 -9.13
C PHE A 417 -49.19 5.89 -8.32
N GLY A 418 -48.78 7.15 -8.06
CA GLY A 418 -49.61 8.14 -7.35
C GLY A 418 -49.62 8.03 -5.83
N GLY A 419 -48.96 7.05 -5.22
CA GLY A 419 -48.82 6.90 -3.77
C GLY A 419 -47.73 7.76 -3.18
N LYS A 420 -47.99 8.40 -2.02
CA LYS A 420 -46.96 9.20 -1.33
C LYS A 420 -45.82 8.31 -0.79
N GLY A 421 -44.58 8.74 -0.98
CA GLY A 421 -43.38 8.05 -0.46
C GLY A 421 -42.94 6.83 -1.29
N GLN A 422 -43.58 6.55 -2.42
CA GLN A 422 -43.14 5.52 -3.36
C GLN A 422 -42.06 6.07 -4.29
N TYR A 423 -41.11 5.22 -4.70
CA TYR A 423 -40.22 5.51 -5.81
C TYR A 423 -39.91 4.25 -6.63
N ALA A 424 -39.67 4.44 -7.92
CA ALA A 424 -39.14 3.43 -8.82
C ALA A 424 -37.74 3.88 -9.26
N ARG A 425 -36.79 2.97 -9.29
CA ARG A 425 -35.43 3.22 -9.77
C ARG A 425 -35.01 2.11 -10.73
N ALA A 426 -34.44 2.49 -11.85
CA ALA A 426 -33.78 1.59 -12.78
C ALA A 426 -32.41 2.15 -13.07
N TYR A 427 -31.38 1.31 -13.03
CA TYR A 427 -30.02 1.74 -13.37
C TYR A 427 -29.34 0.71 -14.26
N TYR A 428 -28.45 1.21 -15.08
CA TYR A 428 -27.59 0.41 -15.93
C TYR A 428 -26.15 0.89 -15.75
N GLU A 429 -25.27 -0.02 -15.35
CA GLU A 429 -23.85 0.26 -15.13
C GLU A 429 -23.01 -0.77 -15.86
N GLY A 430 -21.82 -0.36 -16.26
CA GLY A 430 -20.86 -1.23 -16.91
C GLY A 430 -19.47 -0.68 -16.86
N GLY A 431 -18.52 -1.52 -17.22
CA GLY A 431 -17.11 -1.17 -17.28
C GLY A 431 -16.43 -1.90 -18.43
N TYR A 432 -15.37 -1.29 -18.92
CA TYR A 432 -14.48 -1.85 -19.90
C TYR A 432 -13.03 -1.73 -19.42
N THR A 433 -12.26 -2.78 -19.58
CA THR A 433 -10.82 -2.78 -19.36
C THR A 433 -10.16 -3.39 -20.58
N ASP A 434 -9.25 -2.66 -21.18
CA ASP A 434 -8.48 -3.11 -22.35
C ASP A 434 -7.50 -4.23 -21.97
N LYS A 435 -6.94 -4.86 -22.98
CA LYS A 435 -5.89 -5.87 -22.83
C LYS A 435 -4.71 -5.30 -22.06
N TYR A 436 -4.13 -6.10 -21.22
CA TYR A 436 -2.85 -5.84 -20.60
C TYR A 436 -1.92 -7.04 -20.79
N TYR A 437 -0.63 -6.77 -20.79
CA TYR A 437 0.39 -7.81 -20.98
C TYR A 437 0.65 -8.52 -19.64
N TYR A 438 0.96 -9.82 -19.74
CA TYR A 438 1.35 -10.65 -18.59
C TYR A 438 2.86 -10.69 -18.42
#